data_5d62a02a0c66f5b80b9956bcae9be6b8
#
_entry.id   5d62a02a0c66f5b80b9956bcae9be6b8
#
_cell.length_a   1.000
_cell.length_b   1.000
_cell.length_c   1.000
_cell.angle_alpha   90.00
_cell.angle_beta   90.00
_cell.angle_gamma   90.00
#
_symmetry.space_group_name_H-M   'P 1'
#
loop_
_entity.id
_entity.type
_entity.pdbx_description
1 polymer ?
#
loop_
_entity_poly.entity_id
_entity_poly.type
_entity_poly.pdbx_seq_one_letter_code
_entity_poly.pdbx_strand_id
1 'polypeptide(L)'
;MVAGMPIGFGPTRETIRRPATLSGMSTSHSRMLLAAAALAGVLGLTACSTGPGSSPAPTSSASPSWDAADVTPPEGRVIGTGTVLDVSGETQLCLGAVAESYPPQCAGIPLEGWTWNGVEGSETSGETTWGAYAVYGTFDGERYTVTDRPIMLALYDPIRPEDPTGGVDGTSSEADLTRVQDEMSTSLGREALSLWTERGYVWVQVVWDDGSLQDAVDAEYGDGVVIVASALREID
;
A
#
# COMPACT_ATOMS: atom_id res chain seq x y z
N MET A 1 5.24 -32.93 -61.21
CA MET A 1 3.99 -32.28 -61.61
C MET A 1 2.95 -32.55 -60.54
N VAL A 2 2.72 -31.64 -59.67
CA VAL A 2 1.52 -31.57 -58.80
C VAL A 2 1.21 -30.08 -58.60
N ALA A 3 0.01 -29.73 -59.05
CA ALA A 3 -0.46 -28.35 -59.14
C ALA A 3 -0.87 -27.81 -57.75
N GLY A 4 -0.39 -26.63 -57.41
CA GLY A 4 -0.83 -25.87 -56.22
C GLY A 4 -2.11 -25.08 -56.51
N MET A 5 -3.09 -25.20 -55.64
CA MET A 5 -4.29 -24.37 -55.61
C MET A 5 -4.06 -23.16 -54.70
N PRO A 6 -4.43 -21.93 -55.07
CA PRO A 6 -4.41 -20.79 -54.18
C PRO A 6 -5.74 -20.67 -53.42
N ILE A 7 -5.69 -20.59 -52.09
CA ILE A 7 -6.83 -20.26 -51.24
C ILE A 7 -6.89 -18.73 -51.08
N GLY A 8 -7.91 -18.11 -51.66
CA GLY A 8 -8.23 -16.70 -51.51
C GLY A 8 -8.97 -16.44 -50.19
N PHE A 9 -8.43 -15.59 -49.34
CA PHE A 9 -9.14 -14.99 -48.22
C PHE A 9 -9.65 -13.60 -48.61
N GLY A 10 -10.97 -13.46 -48.70
CA GLY A 10 -11.65 -12.18 -48.87
C GLY A 10 -11.80 -11.47 -47.55
N PRO A 11 -11.77 -10.12 -47.55
CA PRO A 11 -11.95 -9.34 -46.29
C PRO A 11 -13.42 -9.22 -45.93
N THR A 12 -13.81 -9.74 -44.78
CA THR A 12 -15.12 -9.47 -44.16
C THR A 12 -15.10 -8.06 -43.55
N ARG A 13 -15.88 -7.17 -44.14
CA ARG A 13 -16.21 -5.86 -43.58
C ARG A 13 -17.19 -6.04 -42.39
N GLU A 14 -16.71 -5.87 -41.20
CA GLU A 14 -17.56 -5.76 -40.00
C GLU A 14 -18.00 -4.32 -39.79
N THR A 15 -19.30 -4.12 -39.89
CA THR A 15 -19.95 -2.82 -39.76
C THR A 15 -20.12 -2.50 -38.28
N ILE A 16 -19.30 -1.60 -37.76
CA ILE A 16 -19.42 -1.09 -36.40
C ILE A 16 -20.62 -0.16 -36.31
N ARG A 17 -21.69 -0.62 -35.67
CA ARG A 17 -22.84 0.21 -35.26
C ARG A 17 -22.43 1.06 -34.03
N ARG A 18 -22.45 2.36 -34.19
CA ARG A 18 -22.39 3.35 -33.11
C ARG A 18 -23.71 3.33 -32.32
N PRO A 19 -23.73 3.28 -31.00
CA PRO A 19 -24.91 3.61 -30.21
C PRO A 19 -25.03 5.13 -30.02
N ALA A 20 -26.28 5.55 -30.04
CA ALA A 20 -26.74 6.94 -29.99
C ALA A 20 -26.53 7.58 -28.62
N THR A 21 -26.15 8.85 -28.67
CA THR A 21 -26.18 9.83 -27.60
C THR A 21 -27.59 9.99 -27.00
N LEU A 22 -27.70 9.84 -25.68
CA LEU A 22 -28.81 10.35 -24.89
C LEU A 22 -28.34 11.53 -24.03
N SER A 23 -28.65 12.70 -24.50
CA SER A 23 -28.70 13.91 -23.69
C SER A 23 -29.83 13.81 -22.67
N GLY A 24 -29.49 14.03 -21.40
CA GLY A 24 -30.48 14.20 -20.33
C GLY A 24 -29.96 15.22 -19.33
N MET A 25 -30.17 16.51 -19.63
CA MET A 25 -30.11 17.61 -18.67
C MET A 25 -31.29 17.50 -17.71
N SER A 26 -31.01 17.49 -16.41
CA SER A 26 -32.02 17.85 -15.41
C SER A 26 -31.37 18.67 -14.30
N THR A 27 -31.49 19.96 -14.46
CA THR A 27 -31.31 20.98 -13.42
C THR A 27 -32.54 21.00 -12.53
N SER A 28 -32.38 20.72 -11.24
CA SER A 28 -33.40 21.00 -10.25
C SER A 28 -32.83 21.93 -9.18
N HIS A 29 -33.10 23.20 -9.34
CA HIS A 29 -32.98 24.24 -8.30
C HIS A 29 -34.18 24.11 -7.38
N SER A 30 -34.00 23.83 -6.11
CA SER A 30 -34.97 24.05 -5.07
C SER A 30 -34.43 25.05 -4.06
N ARG A 31 -34.89 26.26 -4.21
CA ARG A 31 -34.85 27.34 -3.19
C ARG A 31 -36.06 27.15 -2.27
N MET A 32 -35.85 27.09 -0.97
CA MET A 32 -36.88 27.41 0.03
C MET A 32 -36.16 27.88 1.29
N LEU A 33 -36.15 29.18 1.48
CA LEU A 33 -37.02 30.01 2.26
C LEU A 33 -36.87 29.87 3.79
N LEU A 34 -36.35 30.98 4.32
CA LEU A 34 -36.26 31.41 5.71
C LEU A 34 -37.60 31.29 6.45
N ALA A 35 -37.55 30.88 7.70
CA ALA A 35 -38.48 31.32 8.73
C ALA A 35 -37.75 31.49 10.06
N ALA A 36 -37.62 32.71 10.48
CA ALA A 36 -37.21 33.13 11.82
C ALA A 36 -38.42 33.02 12.76
N ALA A 37 -38.20 32.46 13.96
CA ALA A 37 -39.08 32.68 15.10
C ALA A 37 -38.24 32.72 16.38
N ALA A 38 -38.07 33.90 16.91
CA ALA A 38 -37.61 34.16 18.26
C ALA A 38 -38.76 33.97 19.24
N LEU A 39 -38.53 33.30 20.37
CA LEU A 39 -39.27 33.58 21.62
C LEU A 39 -38.40 33.21 22.83
N ALA A 40 -38.25 34.22 23.65
CA ALA A 40 -37.58 34.19 24.92
C ALA A 40 -38.42 33.46 26.00
N GLY A 41 -37.79 32.78 26.93
CA GLY A 41 -38.41 32.20 28.10
C GLY A 41 -37.39 31.96 29.20
N VAL A 42 -37.50 32.72 30.23
CA VAL A 42 -36.64 32.96 31.38
C VAL A 42 -36.95 31.98 32.56
N LEU A 43 -35.94 31.83 33.45
CA LEU A 43 -35.99 31.34 34.84
C LEU A 43 -36.10 29.83 35.03
N GLY A 44 -35.07 29.16 35.56
CA GLY A 44 -34.52 29.26 36.92
C GLY A 44 -34.77 27.94 37.62
N LEU A 45 -33.75 27.33 38.09
CA LEU A 45 -33.69 26.62 39.38
C LEU A 45 -32.33 25.93 39.53
N THR A 46 -31.57 26.50 40.41
CA THR A 46 -30.38 25.86 41.03
C THR A 46 -30.83 24.65 41.83
N ALA A 47 -30.32 23.48 41.40
CA ALA A 47 -30.31 22.31 42.26
C ALA A 47 -28.85 21.85 42.42
N CYS A 48 -28.24 22.24 43.51
CA CYS A 48 -27.07 21.56 44.04
C CYS A 48 -27.48 20.14 44.44
N SER A 49 -27.00 19.17 43.72
CA SER A 49 -27.02 17.77 44.12
C SER A 49 -25.55 17.32 44.27
N THR A 50 -25.09 17.36 45.51
CA THR A 50 -23.88 16.68 45.93
C THR A 50 -24.13 15.18 45.90
N GLY A 51 -23.63 14.51 44.89
CA GLY A 51 -23.53 13.06 44.80
C GLY A 51 -22.06 12.68 44.56
N PRO A 52 -21.44 11.84 45.40
CA PRO A 52 -20.13 11.31 45.13
C PRO A 52 -20.31 10.08 44.21
N GLY A 53 -20.11 10.32 42.95
CA GLY A 53 -20.10 9.27 41.94
C GLY A 53 -19.25 9.78 40.79
N SER A 54 -17.92 9.75 40.99
CA SER A 54 -16.99 9.88 39.87
C SER A 54 -17.14 8.64 38.99
N SER A 55 -17.97 8.74 37.94
CA SER A 55 -17.87 7.83 36.81
C SER A 55 -16.46 7.99 36.25
N PRO A 56 -15.69 6.92 36.07
CA PRO A 56 -14.44 7.02 35.37
C PRO A 56 -14.78 7.59 33.96
N ALA A 57 -14.09 8.66 33.57
CA ALA A 57 -14.11 9.14 32.21
C ALA A 57 -13.76 7.94 31.31
N PRO A 58 -14.40 7.78 30.15
CA PRO A 58 -13.95 6.81 29.20
C PRO A 58 -12.47 7.12 28.94
N THR A 59 -11.61 6.19 29.30
CA THR A 59 -10.21 6.20 28.89
C THR A 59 -10.27 6.26 27.37
N SER A 60 -9.93 7.38 26.76
CA SER A 60 -9.67 7.43 25.34
C SER A 60 -8.54 6.44 25.12
N SER A 61 -8.84 5.28 24.54
CA SER A 61 -7.83 4.41 23.97
C SER A 61 -7.15 5.28 22.92
N ALA A 62 -5.95 5.75 23.20
CA ALA A 62 -5.10 6.35 22.18
C ALA A 62 -4.92 5.26 21.16
N SER A 63 -5.31 5.52 19.90
CA SER A 63 -4.93 4.63 18.81
C SER A 63 -3.42 4.50 18.86
N PRO A 64 -2.87 3.29 18.79
CA PRO A 64 -1.44 3.09 18.77
C PRO A 64 -0.87 3.89 17.60
N SER A 65 0.03 4.82 17.88
CA SER A 65 0.80 5.48 16.83
C SER A 65 2.02 4.60 16.59
N TRP A 66 2.00 3.88 15.52
CA TRP A 66 3.15 3.13 15.02
C TRP A 66 4.13 4.16 14.46
N ASP A 67 5.26 4.34 15.12
CA ASP A 67 6.25 5.32 14.69
C ASP A 67 7.44 4.55 14.09
N ALA A 68 7.61 4.67 12.77
CA ALA A 68 8.75 4.05 12.06
C ALA A 68 10.11 4.51 12.61
N ALA A 69 10.13 5.57 13.42
CA ALA A 69 11.34 6.07 14.08
C ALA A 69 11.90 5.11 15.15
N ASP A 70 11.12 4.14 15.61
CA ASP A 70 11.57 3.18 16.64
C ASP A 70 12.12 1.88 16.02
N VAL A 71 12.00 1.68 14.69
CA VAL A 71 12.52 0.50 14.00
C VAL A 71 14.02 0.63 13.76
N THR A 72 14.80 -0.35 14.21
CA THR A 72 16.25 -0.39 13.98
C THR A 72 16.55 -0.85 12.56
N PRO A 73 17.26 -0.07 11.74
CA PRO A 73 17.63 -0.50 10.38
C PRO A 73 18.50 -1.76 10.39
N PRO A 74 18.49 -2.54 9.29
CA PRO A 74 19.35 -3.74 9.19
C PRO A 74 20.82 -3.36 9.27
N GLU A 75 21.61 -4.12 10.04
CA GLU A 75 23.05 -3.87 10.18
C GLU A 75 23.86 -4.27 8.94
N GLY A 76 23.31 -5.19 8.13
CA GLY A 76 23.98 -5.81 7.00
C GLY A 76 23.48 -5.32 5.64
N ARG A 77 23.86 -6.10 4.64
CA ARG A 77 23.33 -5.91 3.29
C ARG A 77 21.92 -6.48 3.20
N VAL A 78 21.12 -5.83 2.42
CA VAL A 78 19.74 -6.25 2.13
C VAL A 78 19.52 -6.37 0.62
N ILE A 79 18.51 -7.13 0.26
CA ILE A 79 17.98 -7.18 -1.10
C ILE A 79 16.52 -6.71 -1.08
N GLY A 80 16.18 -5.82 -2.01
CA GLY A 80 14.82 -5.42 -2.32
C GLY A 80 14.45 -5.81 -3.75
N THR A 81 13.22 -6.25 -3.96
CA THR A 81 12.69 -6.53 -5.30
C THR A 81 11.54 -5.57 -5.59
N GLY A 82 11.62 -4.85 -6.71
CA GLY A 82 10.63 -3.84 -7.02
C GLY A 82 10.90 -3.08 -8.31
N THR A 83 10.16 -2.01 -8.50
CA THR A 83 10.38 -1.10 -9.63
C THR A 83 11.33 0.01 -9.21
N VAL A 84 12.42 0.16 -9.94
CA VAL A 84 13.23 1.37 -9.86
C VAL A 84 12.61 2.40 -10.79
N LEU A 85 12.29 3.56 -10.26
CA LEU A 85 11.67 4.68 -10.96
C LEU A 85 12.54 5.92 -10.80
N ASP A 86 12.92 6.50 -11.91
CA ASP A 86 13.68 7.75 -12.00
C ASP A 86 12.80 8.80 -12.66
N VAL A 87 12.56 9.90 -12.00
CA VAL A 87 11.85 11.06 -12.54
C VAL A 87 12.76 12.26 -12.51
N SER A 88 13.23 12.70 -13.67
CA SER A 88 14.12 13.86 -13.80
C SER A 88 15.42 13.78 -12.97
N GLY A 89 15.92 12.56 -12.73
CA GLY A 89 17.14 12.27 -11.95
C GLY A 89 16.90 12.00 -10.47
N GLU A 90 15.65 12.03 -10.00
CA GLU A 90 15.28 11.58 -8.66
C GLU A 90 14.88 10.11 -8.73
N THR A 91 15.77 9.25 -8.24
CA THR A 91 15.59 7.80 -8.31
C THR A 91 15.03 7.26 -7.01
N GLN A 92 14.07 6.34 -7.12
CA GLN A 92 13.43 5.68 -5.99
C GLN A 92 13.23 4.18 -6.25
N LEU A 93 13.23 3.38 -5.18
CA LEU A 93 12.89 1.97 -5.21
C LEU A 93 11.46 1.77 -4.68
N CYS A 94 10.56 1.37 -5.56
CA CYS A 94 9.17 1.09 -5.27
C CYS A 94 9.02 -0.38 -4.86
N LEU A 95 8.91 -0.63 -3.58
CA LEU A 95 8.75 -1.97 -3.00
C LEU A 95 7.28 -2.40 -2.88
N GLY A 96 6.36 -1.43 -2.94
CA GLY A 96 4.92 -1.65 -2.88
C GLY A 96 4.23 -1.52 -4.24
N ALA A 97 2.97 -1.14 -4.20
CA ALA A 97 2.14 -1.00 -5.39
C ALA A 97 2.66 0.06 -6.37
N VAL A 98 2.62 -0.27 -7.65
CA VAL A 98 2.91 0.64 -8.76
C VAL A 98 1.63 0.86 -9.55
N ALA A 99 1.28 2.12 -9.80
CA ALA A 99 0.07 2.46 -10.54
C ALA A 99 0.18 2.00 -12.01
N GLU A 100 -0.94 1.47 -12.52
CA GLU A 100 -1.09 1.09 -13.93
C GLU A 100 -1.27 2.33 -14.81
N SER A 101 -0.25 3.20 -14.85
CA SER A 101 -0.18 4.40 -15.69
C SER A 101 1.04 4.32 -16.61
N TYR A 102 1.11 5.19 -17.62
CA TYR A 102 2.28 5.28 -18.48
C TYR A 102 2.74 6.73 -18.61
N PRO A 103 3.90 7.11 -18.03
CA PRO A 103 4.81 6.28 -17.23
C PRO A 103 4.16 5.83 -15.90
N PRO A 104 4.70 4.75 -15.27
CA PRO A 104 4.22 4.27 -13.99
C PRO A 104 4.47 5.29 -12.88
N GLN A 105 3.73 5.17 -11.79
CA GLN A 105 3.88 6.01 -10.60
C GLN A 105 3.84 5.14 -9.35
N CYS A 106 4.65 5.49 -8.38
CA CYS A 106 4.67 4.83 -7.07
C CYS A 106 5.17 5.80 -5.98
N ALA A 107 5.02 5.40 -4.74
CA ALA A 107 5.70 6.01 -3.61
C ALA A 107 6.81 5.02 -3.18
N GLY A 108 8.04 5.30 -3.57
CA GLY A 108 9.21 4.49 -3.25
C GLY A 108 10.09 5.15 -2.20
N ILE A 109 11.07 4.39 -1.72
CA ILE A 109 12.15 4.93 -0.87
C ILE A 109 13.24 5.52 -1.78
N PRO A 110 13.92 6.62 -1.37
CA PRO A 110 15.02 7.19 -2.13
C PRO A 110 16.11 6.15 -2.40
N LEU A 111 16.59 6.09 -3.65
CA LEU A 111 17.59 5.14 -4.10
C LEU A 111 18.89 5.86 -4.46
N GLU A 112 19.92 5.68 -3.65
CA GLU A 112 21.24 6.26 -3.87
C GLU A 112 22.18 5.30 -4.59
N GLY A 113 23.13 5.84 -5.34
CA GLY A 113 24.14 5.03 -6.06
C GLY A 113 23.60 4.32 -7.31
N TRP A 114 22.38 4.58 -7.71
CA TRP A 114 21.80 4.01 -8.93
C TRP A 114 22.37 4.66 -10.19
N THR A 115 22.53 3.87 -11.24
CA THR A 115 22.85 4.36 -12.57
C THR A 115 22.21 3.47 -13.63
N TRP A 116 21.63 4.06 -14.65
CA TRP A 116 21.07 3.33 -15.79
C TRP A 116 22.12 2.81 -16.76
N ASN A 117 23.38 3.25 -16.61
CA ASN A 117 24.44 2.85 -17.51
C ASN A 117 24.76 1.35 -17.39
N GLY A 118 24.50 0.60 -18.45
CA GLY A 118 24.70 -0.85 -18.50
C GLY A 118 23.67 -1.68 -17.76
N VAL A 119 22.53 -1.08 -17.38
CA VAL A 119 21.36 -1.78 -16.86
C VAL A 119 20.39 -2.06 -18.01
N GLU A 120 19.97 -3.31 -18.14
CA GLU A 120 19.04 -3.77 -19.17
C GLU A 120 17.62 -3.84 -18.61
N GLY A 121 16.60 -3.85 -19.50
CA GLY A 121 15.19 -4.03 -19.13
C GLY A 121 14.52 -2.77 -18.60
N SER A 122 15.10 -1.59 -18.86
CA SER A 122 14.46 -0.30 -18.57
C SER A 122 13.64 0.21 -19.74
N GLU A 123 12.61 0.99 -19.41
CA GLU A 123 11.81 1.78 -20.35
C GLU A 123 11.94 3.27 -20.02
N THR A 124 11.76 4.13 -21.02
CA THR A 124 11.80 5.58 -20.82
C THR A 124 10.65 6.25 -21.57
N SER A 125 9.97 7.17 -20.89
CA SER A 125 8.95 8.03 -21.47
C SER A 125 9.07 9.45 -20.90
N GLY A 126 9.38 10.41 -21.77
CA GLY A 126 9.68 11.78 -21.35
C GLY A 126 10.90 11.82 -20.43
N GLU A 127 10.74 12.39 -19.24
CA GLU A 127 11.79 12.49 -18.21
C GLU A 127 11.75 11.35 -17.20
N THR A 128 10.95 10.31 -17.45
CA THR A 128 10.79 9.17 -16.55
C THR A 128 11.43 7.93 -17.15
N THR A 129 12.31 7.26 -16.39
CA THR A 129 12.90 5.96 -16.71
C THR A 129 12.57 4.97 -15.59
N TRP A 130 12.19 3.75 -15.95
CA TRP A 130 11.84 2.72 -14.96
C TRP A 130 12.18 1.32 -15.43
N GLY A 131 12.19 0.39 -14.49
CA GLY A 131 12.34 -1.04 -14.74
C GLY A 131 12.21 -1.85 -13.46
N ALA A 132 11.97 -3.14 -13.56
CA ALA A 132 11.80 -4.03 -12.43
C ALA A 132 13.09 -4.81 -12.15
N TYR A 133 13.58 -4.71 -10.91
CA TYR A 133 14.88 -5.26 -10.51
C TYR A 133 14.86 -5.88 -9.13
N ALA A 134 15.78 -6.82 -8.92
CA ALA A 134 16.32 -7.17 -7.62
C ALA A 134 17.55 -6.28 -7.38
N VAL A 135 17.52 -5.49 -6.32
CA VAL A 135 18.53 -4.49 -5.98
C VAL A 135 19.20 -4.88 -4.68
N TYR A 136 20.53 -5.00 -4.70
CA TYR A 136 21.36 -5.28 -3.54
C TYR A 136 21.90 -3.98 -2.97
N GLY A 137 21.83 -3.81 -1.65
CA GLY A 137 22.25 -2.57 -1.03
C GLY A 137 22.26 -2.61 0.48
N THR A 138 22.27 -1.42 1.08
CA THR A 138 22.08 -1.18 2.50
C THR A 138 20.92 -0.22 2.70
N PHE A 139 20.23 -0.33 3.81
CA PHE A 139 19.10 0.54 4.16
C PHE A 139 19.36 1.17 5.53
N ASP A 140 19.24 2.49 5.62
CA ASP A 140 19.51 3.25 6.85
C ASP A 140 18.25 3.65 7.64
N GLY A 141 17.08 3.16 7.21
CA GLY A 141 15.77 3.52 7.75
C GLY A 141 15.00 4.52 6.88
N GLU A 142 15.70 5.29 6.06
CA GLU A 142 15.09 6.28 5.16
C GLU A 142 15.47 6.07 3.69
N ARG A 143 16.70 5.65 3.43
CA ARG A 143 17.30 5.56 2.09
C ARG A 143 17.89 4.19 1.82
N TYR A 144 17.83 3.81 0.57
CA TYR A 144 18.45 2.59 0.09
C TYR A 144 19.67 2.93 -0.75
N THR A 145 20.85 2.46 -0.35
CA THR A 145 22.10 2.66 -1.09
C THR A 145 22.48 1.39 -1.83
N VAL A 146 22.59 1.47 -3.16
CA VAL A 146 22.96 0.34 -4.02
C VAL A 146 24.43 -0.02 -3.81
N THR A 147 24.73 -1.32 -3.58
CA THR A 147 26.10 -1.83 -3.39
C THR A 147 26.57 -2.70 -4.53
N ASP A 148 25.67 -3.30 -5.30
CA ASP A 148 26.01 -4.24 -6.37
C ASP A 148 25.18 -3.97 -7.62
N ARG A 149 25.60 -4.63 -8.72
CA ARG A 149 24.86 -4.55 -9.97
C ARG A 149 23.47 -5.18 -9.81
N PRO A 150 22.38 -4.45 -10.19
CA PRO A 150 21.04 -4.99 -10.09
C PRO A 150 20.83 -6.15 -11.06
N ILE A 151 19.90 -7.02 -10.72
CA ILE A 151 19.43 -8.11 -11.58
C ILE A 151 18.03 -7.75 -12.08
N MET A 152 17.83 -7.79 -13.40
CA MET A 152 16.48 -7.64 -13.96
C MET A 152 15.55 -8.68 -13.32
N LEU A 153 14.39 -8.27 -12.83
CA LEU A 153 13.50 -9.13 -12.04
C LEU A 153 13.07 -10.40 -12.80
N ALA A 154 12.93 -10.29 -14.13
CA ALA A 154 12.62 -11.44 -14.98
C ALA A 154 13.72 -12.53 -15.01
N LEU A 155 14.94 -12.20 -14.57
CA LEU A 155 16.09 -13.11 -14.49
C LEU A 155 16.44 -13.46 -13.04
N TYR A 156 15.76 -12.90 -12.07
CA TYR A 156 15.98 -13.15 -10.66
C TYR A 156 15.09 -14.29 -10.17
N ASP A 157 15.71 -15.29 -9.54
CA ASP A 157 14.99 -16.38 -8.88
C ASP A 157 14.96 -16.11 -7.36
N PRO A 158 13.84 -15.61 -6.82
CA PRO A 158 13.77 -15.23 -5.42
C PRO A 158 13.77 -16.46 -4.51
N ILE A 159 14.57 -16.42 -3.45
CA ILE A 159 14.44 -17.37 -2.35
C ILE A 159 13.06 -17.08 -1.71
N ARG A 160 12.21 -18.11 -1.65
CA ARG A 160 10.90 -17.98 -1.01
C ARG A 160 11.11 -17.73 0.50
N PRO A 161 10.54 -16.68 1.09
CA PRO A 161 10.54 -16.49 2.53
C PRO A 161 9.91 -17.71 3.24
N GLU A 162 10.38 -18.01 4.43
CA GLU A 162 9.69 -18.96 5.28
C GLU A 162 8.30 -18.41 5.65
N ASP A 163 7.30 -19.28 5.65
CA ASP A 163 5.96 -18.91 6.10
C ASP A 163 5.96 -18.80 7.63
N PRO A 164 5.82 -17.60 8.22
CA PRO A 164 5.86 -17.43 9.67
C PRO A 164 4.73 -18.14 10.39
N THR A 165 3.66 -18.51 9.68
CA THR A 165 2.53 -19.28 10.23
C THR A 165 2.78 -20.79 10.21
N GLY A 166 3.88 -21.26 9.61
CA GLY A 166 4.16 -22.69 9.44
C GLY A 166 3.11 -23.44 8.61
N GLY A 167 2.34 -22.71 7.79
CA GLY A 167 1.28 -23.30 6.98
C GLY A 167 -0.06 -23.53 7.73
N VAL A 168 -0.17 -23.08 8.97
CA VAL A 168 -1.38 -23.20 9.79
C VAL A 168 -2.32 -22.02 9.51
N ASP A 169 -3.63 -22.26 9.51
CA ASP A 169 -4.62 -21.21 9.37
C ASP A 169 -4.88 -20.52 10.71
N GLY A 170 -5.07 -19.21 10.70
CA GLY A 170 -5.49 -18.42 11.85
C GLY A 170 -6.94 -18.71 12.24
N THR A 171 -7.31 -18.27 13.44
CA THR A 171 -8.65 -18.53 14.02
C THR A 171 -9.54 -17.30 14.07
N SER A 172 -9.06 -16.15 13.59
CA SER A 172 -9.79 -14.89 13.61
C SER A 172 -11.00 -14.90 12.69
N SER A 173 -12.11 -14.29 13.14
CA SER A 173 -13.29 -14.17 12.29
C SER A 173 -13.08 -13.14 11.17
N GLU A 174 -13.80 -13.29 10.05
CA GLU A 174 -13.74 -12.33 8.93
C GLU A 174 -14.07 -10.90 9.38
N ALA A 175 -15.01 -10.74 10.31
CA ALA A 175 -15.38 -9.43 10.85
C ALA A 175 -14.24 -8.81 11.68
N ASP A 176 -13.53 -9.60 12.49
CA ASP A 176 -12.38 -9.15 13.25
C ASP A 176 -11.22 -8.79 12.32
N LEU A 177 -10.94 -9.62 11.31
CA LEU A 177 -9.89 -9.36 10.32
C LEU A 177 -10.14 -8.05 9.58
N THR A 178 -11.40 -7.80 9.15
CA THR A 178 -11.75 -6.55 8.45
C THR A 178 -11.54 -5.34 9.37
N ARG A 179 -11.99 -5.42 10.63
CA ARG A 179 -11.79 -4.35 11.60
C ARG A 179 -10.30 -4.06 11.82
N VAL A 180 -9.50 -5.09 12.06
CA VAL A 180 -8.05 -4.95 12.29
C VAL A 180 -7.35 -4.38 11.05
N GLN A 181 -7.72 -4.85 9.85
CA GLN A 181 -7.18 -4.32 8.59
C GLN A 181 -7.48 -2.82 8.42
N ASP A 182 -8.70 -2.37 8.72
CA ASP A 182 -9.09 -0.97 8.64
C ASP A 182 -8.32 -0.10 9.66
N GLU A 183 -8.16 -0.59 10.88
CA GLU A 183 -7.38 0.07 11.93
C GLU A 183 -5.91 0.19 11.54
N MET A 184 -5.29 -0.89 11.05
CA MET A 184 -3.92 -0.92 10.56
C MET A 184 -3.70 0.02 9.37
N SER A 185 -4.63 0.03 8.41
CA SER A 185 -4.59 0.93 7.27
C SER A 185 -4.60 2.41 7.69
N THR A 186 -5.35 2.74 8.74
CA THR A 186 -5.43 4.10 9.28
C THR A 186 -4.16 4.46 10.04
N SER A 187 -3.62 3.54 10.83
CA SER A 187 -2.49 3.78 11.74
C SER A 187 -1.16 3.84 10.99
N LEU A 188 -0.92 2.91 10.07
CA LEU A 188 0.33 2.85 9.28
C LEU A 188 0.32 3.80 8.07
N GLY A 189 -0.84 4.07 7.49
CA GLY A 189 -0.94 4.94 6.33
C GLY A 189 0.02 4.56 5.21
N ARG A 190 1.04 5.39 4.96
CA ARG A 190 2.03 5.18 3.89
C ARG A 190 3.15 4.18 4.22
N GLU A 191 3.31 3.83 5.48
CA GLU A 191 4.32 2.87 5.92
C GLU A 191 3.93 1.44 5.52
N ALA A 192 2.63 1.16 5.43
CA ALA A 192 2.14 -0.08 4.86
C ALA A 192 2.27 -0.07 3.34
N LEU A 193 3.15 -0.88 2.80
CA LEU A 193 3.30 -1.11 1.36
C LEU A 193 2.11 -1.88 0.79
N SER A 194 1.58 -2.81 1.57
CA SER A 194 0.36 -3.56 1.27
C SER A 194 -0.28 -4.12 2.53
N LEU A 195 -1.58 -4.31 2.49
CA LEU A 195 -2.42 -4.87 3.54
C LEU A 195 -3.45 -5.81 2.92
N TRP A 196 -3.51 -7.06 3.40
CA TRP A 196 -4.51 -8.02 2.92
C TRP A 196 -4.89 -9.01 4.02
N THR A 197 -6.00 -9.69 3.84
CA THR A 197 -6.42 -10.79 4.72
C THR A 197 -6.26 -12.11 3.99
N GLU A 198 -5.61 -13.07 4.63
CA GLU A 198 -5.41 -14.41 4.07
C GLU A 198 -5.28 -15.44 5.17
N ARG A 199 -5.93 -16.58 5.00
CA ARG A 199 -5.85 -17.74 5.90
C ARG A 199 -6.10 -17.42 7.38
N GLY A 200 -7.02 -16.47 7.67
CA GLY A 200 -7.39 -16.10 9.04
C GLY A 200 -6.41 -15.14 9.72
N TYR A 201 -5.56 -14.47 8.96
CA TYR A 201 -4.61 -13.45 9.39
C TYR A 201 -4.82 -12.14 8.63
N VAL A 202 -4.43 -11.03 9.24
CA VAL A 202 -4.14 -9.77 8.55
C VAL A 202 -2.65 -9.74 8.24
N TRP A 203 -2.30 -9.60 6.98
CA TRP A 203 -0.92 -9.47 6.53
C TRP A 203 -0.61 -8.00 6.25
N VAL A 204 0.52 -7.55 6.78
CA VAL A 204 1.05 -6.20 6.59
C VAL A 204 2.44 -6.31 5.99
N GLN A 205 2.65 -5.71 4.83
CA GLN A 205 4.01 -5.56 4.30
C GLN A 205 4.50 -4.13 4.55
N VAL A 206 5.68 -4.04 5.12
CA VAL A 206 6.41 -2.78 5.34
C VAL A 206 7.76 -2.81 4.63
N VAL A 207 8.46 -1.68 4.56
CA VAL A 207 9.81 -1.65 3.97
C VAL A 207 10.74 -2.57 4.74
N TRP A 208 10.80 -2.39 6.05
CA TRP A 208 11.62 -3.15 6.97
C TRP A 208 10.96 -3.19 8.35
N ASP A 209 11.06 -4.30 9.02
CA ASP A 209 10.72 -4.49 10.43
C ASP A 209 11.83 -5.30 11.10
N ASP A 210 12.34 -4.82 12.23
CA ASP A 210 13.31 -5.50 13.09
C ASP A 210 12.64 -6.43 14.12
N GLY A 211 11.33 -6.61 14.02
CA GLY A 211 10.46 -7.34 14.94
C GLY A 211 9.68 -6.43 15.89
N SER A 212 10.03 -5.16 15.98
CA SER A 212 9.36 -4.23 16.91
C SER A 212 7.91 -3.94 16.51
N LEU A 213 7.60 -3.84 15.24
CA LEU A 213 6.23 -3.69 14.75
C LEU A 213 5.43 -4.98 14.98
N GLN A 214 6.03 -6.16 14.72
CA GLN A 214 5.38 -7.43 15.04
C GLN A 214 5.04 -7.54 16.52
N ASP A 215 6.00 -7.24 17.41
CA ASP A 215 5.78 -7.26 18.87
C ASP A 215 4.63 -6.31 19.29
N ALA A 216 4.59 -5.14 18.67
CA ALA A 216 3.60 -4.13 18.97
C ALA A 216 2.18 -4.53 18.50
N VAL A 217 2.03 -5.11 17.29
CA VAL A 217 0.73 -5.60 16.81
C VAL A 217 0.26 -6.83 17.59
N ASP A 218 1.16 -7.69 18.03
CA ASP A 218 0.83 -8.82 18.90
C ASP A 218 0.35 -8.37 20.28
N ALA A 219 0.95 -7.30 20.83
CA ALA A 219 0.50 -6.71 22.09
C ALA A 219 -0.90 -6.08 21.98
N GLU A 220 -1.25 -5.48 20.84
CA GLU A 220 -2.53 -4.79 20.63
C GLU A 220 -3.65 -5.73 20.22
N TYR A 221 -3.40 -6.63 19.26
CA TYR A 221 -4.43 -7.47 18.65
C TYR A 221 -4.41 -8.93 19.13
N GLY A 222 -3.35 -9.32 19.82
CA GLY A 222 -3.09 -10.70 20.23
C GLY A 222 -2.17 -11.44 19.27
N ASP A 223 -1.39 -12.38 19.82
CA ASP A 223 -0.39 -13.15 19.08
C ASP A 223 -0.98 -13.79 17.83
N GLY A 224 -0.36 -13.53 16.69
CA GLY A 224 -0.71 -14.16 15.43
C GLY A 224 -2.06 -13.75 14.83
N VAL A 225 -2.59 -12.57 15.15
CA VAL A 225 -3.72 -11.96 14.43
C VAL A 225 -3.21 -11.19 13.21
N VAL A 226 -2.10 -10.46 13.39
CA VAL A 226 -1.42 -9.70 12.35
C VAL A 226 -0.06 -10.32 12.08
N ILE A 227 0.29 -10.46 10.83
CA ILE A 227 1.61 -10.93 10.38
C ILE A 227 2.30 -9.79 9.65
N VAL A 228 3.45 -9.35 10.19
CA VAL A 228 4.28 -8.31 9.58
C VAL A 228 5.32 -8.97 8.68
N ALA A 229 5.49 -8.45 7.47
CA ALA A 229 6.47 -8.92 6.50
C ALA A 229 7.31 -7.76 5.98
N SER A 230 8.63 -7.87 6.08
CA SER A 230 9.57 -6.93 5.46
C SER A 230 9.67 -7.17 3.94
N ALA A 231 9.62 -6.08 3.16
CA ALA A 231 9.90 -6.13 1.73
C ALA A 231 11.41 -6.23 1.44
N LEU A 232 12.23 -5.64 2.31
CA LEU A 232 13.67 -5.84 2.32
C LEU A 232 14.02 -7.11 3.07
N ARG A 233 15.08 -7.77 2.64
CA ARG A 233 15.54 -9.02 3.25
C ARG A 233 17.04 -8.99 3.42
N GLU A 234 17.52 -9.33 4.61
CA GLU A 234 18.95 -9.47 4.86
C GLU A 234 19.55 -10.58 4.01
N ILE A 235 20.79 -10.34 3.60
CA ILE A 235 21.62 -11.29 2.85
C ILE A 235 22.99 -11.36 3.49
N ASP A 236 23.56 -12.54 3.49
CA ASP A 236 24.93 -12.84 3.99
C ASP A 236 26.02 -12.22 3.09
#